data_5949bd3a19abf03ff8337cf8a1534feb
#
_entry.id   5949bd3a19abf03ff8337cf8a1534feb
#
_cell.length_a   1.000
_cell.length_b   1.000
_cell.length_c   1.000
_cell.angle_alpha   90.00
_cell.angle_beta   90.00
_cell.angle_gamma   90.00
#
_symmetry.space_group_name_H-M   'P 1'
#
loop_
_entity.id
_entity.type
_entity.pdbx_description
1 polymer ?
#
loop_
_entity_poly.entity_id
_entity_poly.type
_entity_poly.pdbx_seq_one_letter_code
_entity_poly.pdbx_strand_id
1 'polypeptide(L)'
;MAGSIEKRGKDTYRLVYFCGKNLDGSPARHTKTVHCTKKEAKLELAKFVADIEKGNVAEGNSITFEEFVEIWKRDYGSKELAPTTYSRYVAILNTRILPYFGKFKLDKIKPTDIMKFYDMLESDTQIKRLKNNKGERLKKPLSRKTILEHHRLIRAMLHKAVYWQLLVNNPAERVQPPRVHKPKRRYYDDEQCKFLLENLERLNADNIKYKVAIIITIFTGVRLGELMGLEWDDIDFRNGIISINKASQYLSDKGVFTKDPKTESSGRDVAIPTFVISLLEEYKLWYAEQKSLYG
;
A
#
# COMPACT_ATOMS: atom_id res chain seq x y z
N MET A 1 2.84 -6.27 -42.08
CA MET A 1 4.24 -6.56 -42.52
C MET A 1 4.57 -7.97 -42.14
N ALA A 2 5.23 -8.74 -42.98
CA ALA A 2 5.54 -10.16 -42.68
C ALA A 2 6.77 -10.22 -41.75
N GLY A 3 6.72 -11.09 -40.75
CA GLY A 3 7.89 -11.44 -39.96
C GLY A 3 8.93 -12.20 -40.78
N SER A 4 10.19 -12.25 -40.33
CA SER A 4 11.27 -13.00 -40.99
C SER A 4 11.83 -14.10 -40.09
N ILE A 5 12.45 -15.11 -40.72
CA ILE A 5 13.08 -16.24 -40.04
C ILE A 5 14.58 -16.23 -40.38
N GLU A 6 15.42 -16.09 -39.36
CA GLU A 6 16.88 -16.19 -39.50
C GLU A 6 17.37 -17.55 -38.98
N LYS A 7 18.15 -18.31 -39.77
CA LYS A 7 18.77 -19.53 -39.29
C LYS A 7 20.01 -19.20 -38.46
N ARG A 8 20.11 -19.72 -37.24
CA ARG A 8 21.21 -19.47 -36.29
C ARG A 8 22.07 -20.72 -36.01
N GLY A 9 21.59 -21.91 -36.37
CA GLY A 9 22.31 -23.17 -36.17
C GLY A 9 21.56 -24.37 -36.76
N LYS A 10 22.01 -25.58 -36.42
CA LYS A 10 21.29 -26.81 -36.77
C LYS A 10 20.00 -26.83 -35.94
N ASP A 11 18.85 -26.82 -36.60
CA ASP A 11 17.49 -26.82 -36.00
C ASP A 11 17.24 -25.63 -35.02
N THR A 12 17.95 -24.50 -35.22
CA THR A 12 17.76 -23.30 -34.43
C THR A 12 17.45 -22.12 -35.33
N TYR A 13 16.27 -21.50 -35.10
CA TYR A 13 15.77 -20.37 -35.89
C TYR A 13 15.43 -19.20 -35.00
N ARG A 14 15.73 -17.97 -35.45
CA ARG A 14 15.32 -16.72 -34.83
C ARG A 14 14.18 -16.12 -35.64
N LEU A 15 13.02 -16.00 -35.02
CA LEU A 15 11.86 -15.32 -35.57
C LEU A 15 12.01 -13.83 -35.31
N VAL A 16 11.76 -12.99 -36.31
CA VAL A 16 11.87 -11.53 -36.18
C VAL A 16 10.60 -10.90 -36.74
N TYR A 17 9.99 -10.01 -36.00
CA TYR A 17 8.86 -9.19 -36.42
C TYR A 17 9.18 -7.72 -36.18
N PHE A 18 8.92 -6.86 -37.17
CA PHE A 18 9.20 -5.43 -37.12
C PHE A 18 7.92 -4.67 -36.73
N CYS A 19 7.99 -3.87 -35.67
CA CYS A 19 6.87 -3.14 -35.08
C CYS A 19 6.90 -1.64 -35.40
N GLY A 20 7.76 -1.18 -36.30
CA GLY A 20 7.95 0.26 -36.61
C GLY A 20 9.33 0.76 -36.18
N LYS A 21 9.41 2.01 -35.70
CA LYS A 21 10.66 2.64 -35.23
C LYS A 21 10.54 3.05 -33.77
N ASN A 22 11.61 2.91 -33.01
CA ASN A 22 11.77 3.47 -31.68
C ASN A 22 11.83 5.00 -31.73
N LEU A 23 11.75 5.66 -30.58
CA LEU A 23 11.86 7.13 -30.46
C LEU A 23 13.22 7.65 -30.94
N ASP A 24 14.27 6.85 -30.93
CA ASP A 24 15.61 7.16 -31.45
C ASP A 24 15.76 6.92 -32.96
N GLY A 25 14.68 6.54 -33.67
CA GLY A 25 14.65 6.24 -35.09
C GLY A 25 15.13 4.84 -35.47
N SER A 26 15.65 4.05 -34.56
CA SER A 26 16.05 2.67 -34.78
C SER A 26 14.83 1.75 -35.03
N PRO A 27 14.98 0.64 -35.80
CA PRO A 27 13.86 -0.25 -36.09
C PRO A 27 13.46 -1.03 -34.81
N ALA A 28 12.20 -0.84 -34.36
CA ALA A 28 11.60 -1.64 -33.29
C ALA A 28 11.29 -3.05 -33.81
N ARG A 29 11.80 -4.06 -33.11
CA ARG A 29 11.62 -5.46 -33.51
C ARG A 29 11.45 -6.39 -32.32
N HIS A 30 10.49 -7.30 -32.43
CA HIS A 30 10.36 -8.44 -31.52
C HIS A 30 11.11 -9.64 -32.08
N THR A 31 11.79 -10.39 -31.23
CA THR A 31 12.53 -11.58 -31.63
C THR A 31 12.27 -12.76 -30.70
N LYS A 32 12.11 -13.96 -31.26
CA LYS A 32 11.94 -15.22 -30.52
C LYS A 32 12.86 -16.28 -31.13
N THR A 33 13.66 -16.97 -30.31
CA THR A 33 14.46 -18.10 -30.79
C THR A 33 13.69 -19.39 -30.53
N VAL A 34 13.63 -20.25 -31.53
CA VAL A 34 12.97 -21.56 -31.48
C VAL A 34 13.92 -22.65 -31.94
N HIS A 35 13.79 -23.84 -31.32
CA HIS A 35 14.55 -25.03 -31.66
C HIS A 35 13.57 -26.03 -32.30
N CYS A 36 13.53 -26.07 -33.62
CA CYS A 36 12.55 -26.87 -34.37
C CYS A 36 12.96 -26.99 -35.84
N THR A 37 12.21 -27.77 -36.63
CA THR A 37 12.40 -27.83 -38.08
C THR A 37 11.99 -26.54 -38.77
N LYS A 38 12.48 -26.31 -39.98
CA LYS A 38 12.15 -25.10 -40.78
C LYS A 38 10.63 -24.96 -41.02
N LYS A 39 9.91 -26.10 -41.16
CA LYS A 39 8.45 -26.09 -41.36
C LYS A 39 7.72 -25.65 -40.10
N GLU A 40 8.13 -26.12 -38.95
CA GLU A 40 7.59 -25.71 -37.64
C GLU A 40 7.94 -24.27 -37.32
N ALA A 41 9.15 -23.78 -37.66
CA ALA A 41 9.55 -22.40 -37.49
C ALA A 41 8.64 -21.41 -38.25
N LYS A 42 8.13 -21.79 -39.44
CA LYS A 42 7.13 -21.00 -40.17
C LYS A 42 5.79 -20.95 -39.45
N LEU A 43 5.35 -22.04 -38.87
CA LEU A 43 4.11 -22.09 -38.10
C LEU A 43 4.22 -21.30 -36.80
N GLU A 44 5.36 -21.42 -36.12
CA GLU A 44 5.66 -20.64 -34.92
C GLU A 44 5.79 -19.14 -35.21
N LEU A 45 6.32 -18.75 -36.39
CA LEU A 45 6.34 -17.34 -36.80
C LEU A 45 4.92 -16.80 -36.96
N ALA A 46 4.01 -17.52 -37.59
CA ALA A 46 2.63 -17.09 -37.76
C ALA A 46 1.93 -16.89 -36.40
N LYS A 47 2.12 -17.82 -35.46
CA LYS A 47 1.62 -17.68 -34.09
C LYS A 47 2.24 -16.47 -33.39
N PHE A 48 3.56 -16.31 -33.48
CA PHE A 48 4.31 -15.21 -32.87
C PHE A 48 3.85 -13.83 -33.38
N VAL A 49 3.62 -13.72 -34.69
CA VAL A 49 3.05 -12.50 -35.30
C VAL A 49 1.64 -12.22 -34.79
N ALA A 50 0.78 -13.25 -34.79
CA ALA A 50 -0.60 -13.12 -34.28
C ALA A 50 -0.65 -12.76 -32.79
N ASP A 51 0.28 -13.26 -31.99
CA ASP A 51 0.40 -12.90 -30.58
C ASP A 51 0.83 -11.45 -30.38
N ILE A 52 1.76 -10.96 -31.21
CA ILE A 52 2.19 -9.54 -31.19
C ILE A 52 1.05 -8.62 -31.62
N GLU A 53 0.38 -8.93 -32.72
CA GLU A 53 -0.74 -8.12 -33.24
C GLU A 53 -1.93 -8.06 -32.27
N LYS A 54 -2.12 -9.10 -31.45
CA LYS A 54 -3.09 -9.13 -30.34
C LYS A 54 -2.59 -8.43 -29.07
N GLY A 55 -1.37 -7.85 -29.08
CA GLY A 55 -0.78 -7.24 -27.90
C GLY A 55 -0.32 -8.24 -26.82
N ASN A 56 -0.20 -9.51 -27.19
CA ASN A 56 0.14 -10.61 -26.26
C ASN A 56 1.66 -10.81 -26.06
N VAL A 57 2.50 -9.97 -26.65
CA VAL A 57 3.96 -10.07 -26.49
C VAL A 57 4.47 -8.75 -25.94
N ALA A 58 5.02 -8.77 -24.74
CA ALA A 58 5.75 -7.64 -24.18
C ALA A 58 6.99 -7.34 -25.04
N GLU A 59 7.29 -6.06 -25.26
CA GLU A 59 8.45 -5.64 -26.05
C GLU A 59 9.74 -6.31 -25.57
N GLY A 60 10.61 -6.69 -26.50
CA GLY A 60 11.77 -7.56 -26.33
C GLY A 60 12.90 -7.11 -25.40
N ASN A 61 12.75 -5.99 -24.69
CA ASN A 61 13.62 -5.52 -23.61
C ASN A 61 12.88 -5.61 -22.28
N SER A 62 12.75 -6.82 -21.74
CA SER A 62 12.18 -7.01 -20.42
C SER A 62 13.05 -6.32 -19.38
N ILE A 63 12.50 -5.28 -18.76
CA ILE A 63 13.11 -4.60 -17.61
C ILE A 63 13.11 -5.50 -16.37
N THR A 64 14.00 -5.23 -15.43
CA THR A 64 13.97 -5.91 -14.12
C THR A 64 12.78 -5.40 -13.28
N PHE A 65 12.39 -6.17 -12.29
CA PHE A 65 11.37 -5.73 -11.35
C PHE A 65 11.78 -4.46 -10.59
N GLU A 66 13.07 -4.29 -10.30
CA GLU A 66 13.63 -3.10 -9.65
C GLU A 66 13.48 -1.86 -10.55
N GLU A 67 13.85 -1.96 -11.83
CA GLU A 67 13.65 -0.88 -12.81
C GLU A 67 12.17 -0.51 -12.96
N PHE A 68 11.29 -1.52 -13.00
CA PHE A 68 9.85 -1.28 -13.01
C PHE A 68 9.36 -0.56 -11.74
N VAL A 69 9.86 -0.93 -10.56
CA VAL A 69 9.51 -0.27 -9.28
C VAL A 69 9.90 1.20 -9.31
N GLU A 70 11.07 1.57 -9.86
CA GLU A 70 11.47 2.97 -9.98
C GLU A 70 10.56 3.77 -10.93
N ILE A 71 10.18 3.19 -12.07
CA ILE A 71 9.19 3.78 -12.98
C ILE A 71 7.85 3.95 -12.25
N TRP A 72 7.40 2.92 -11.54
CA TRP A 72 6.14 2.94 -10.80
C TRP A 72 6.14 4.01 -9.70
N LYS A 73 7.23 4.18 -8.95
CA LYS A 73 7.39 5.22 -7.93
C LYS A 73 7.28 6.62 -8.55
N ARG A 74 8.00 6.86 -9.65
CA ARG A 74 8.09 8.16 -10.31
C ARG A 74 6.77 8.56 -10.99
N ASP A 75 6.15 7.65 -11.73
CA ASP A 75 5.08 7.97 -12.65
C ASP A 75 3.67 7.70 -12.09
N TYR A 76 3.57 6.93 -11.01
CA TYR A 76 2.30 6.61 -10.37
C TYR A 76 2.30 6.77 -8.86
N GLY A 77 3.22 6.10 -8.16
CA GLY A 77 3.17 5.99 -6.71
C GLY A 77 3.20 7.33 -5.99
N SER A 78 4.11 8.22 -6.38
CA SER A 78 4.27 9.55 -5.76
C SER A 78 3.16 10.54 -6.13
N LYS A 79 2.46 10.32 -7.26
CA LYS A 79 1.47 11.25 -7.80
C LYS A 79 0.04 10.88 -7.40
N GLU A 80 -0.28 9.58 -7.44
CA GLU A 80 -1.66 9.10 -7.33
C GLU A 80 -1.99 8.52 -5.95
N LEU A 81 -0.99 8.07 -5.20
CA LEU A 81 -1.24 7.46 -3.90
C LEU A 81 -1.22 8.48 -2.78
N ALA A 82 -2.11 8.29 -1.81
CA ALA A 82 -2.05 9.05 -0.56
C ALA A 82 -0.66 8.89 0.09
N PRO A 83 -0.06 9.97 0.66
CA PRO A 83 1.31 9.97 1.18
C PRO A 83 1.62 8.81 2.14
N THR A 84 0.70 8.51 3.06
CA THR A 84 0.85 7.38 4.01
C THR A 84 0.82 6.01 3.33
N THR A 85 0.03 5.86 2.25
CA THR A 85 -0.02 4.62 1.46
C THR A 85 1.28 4.45 0.68
N TYR A 86 1.75 5.51 0.03
CA TYR A 86 3.00 5.52 -0.72
C TYR A 86 4.19 5.17 0.17
N SER A 87 4.36 5.86 1.29
CA SER A 87 5.43 5.60 2.25
C SER A 87 5.42 4.14 2.75
N ARG A 88 4.23 3.61 3.07
CA ARG A 88 4.08 2.21 3.48
C ARG A 88 4.45 1.23 2.37
N TYR A 89 4.04 1.48 1.13
CA TYR A 89 4.37 0.63 -0.01
C TYR A 89 5.87 0.64 -0.30
N VAL A 90 6.51 1.81 -0.29
CA VAL A 90 7.96 1.94 -0.44
C VAL A 90 8.69 1.17 0.66
N ALA A 91 8.25 1.27 1.91
CA ALA A 91 8.84 0.50 3.01
C ALA A 91 8.74 -1.02 2.80
N ILE A 92 7.58 -1.53 2.35
CA ILE A 92 7.37 -2.96 2.05
C ILE A 92 8.25 -3.39 0.85
N LEU A 93 8.30 -2.58 -0.20
CA LEU A 93 9.13 -2.84 -1.38
C LEU A 93 10.60 -2.97 -0.99
N ASN A 94 11.15 -1.97 -0.32
CA ASN A 94 12.58 -1.92 0.01
C ASN A 94 13.02 -2.98 1.02
N THR A 95 12.13 -3.35 1.97
CA THR A 95 12.51 -4.27 3.04
C THR A 95 12.42 -5.74 2.65
N ARG A 96 11.56 -6.11 1.68
CA ARG A 96 11.30 -7.53 1.39
C ARG A 96 11.11 -7.86 -0.08
N ILE A 97 10.33 -7.06 -0.82
CA ILE A 97 9.96 -7.41 -2.19
C ILE A 97 11.17 -7.22 -3.12
N LEU A 98 11.84 -6.08 -3.07
CA LEU A 98 13.02 -5.81 -3.89
C LEU A 98 14.22 -6.73 -3.58
N PRO A 99 14.54 -7.04 -2.31
CA PRO A 99 15.58 -8.02 -2.01
C PRO A 99 15.34 -9.40 -2.62
N TYR A 100 14.08 -9.79 -2.85
CA TYR A 100 13.72 -11.08 -3.46
C TYR A 100 13.55 -10.98 -4.98
N PHE A 101 12.72 -10.06 -5.45
CA PHE A 101 12.32 -9.97 -6.87
C PHE A 101 13.14 -8.97 -7.70
N GLY A 102 13.90 -8.05 -7.08
CA GLY A 102 14.50 -6.91 -7.76
C GLY A 102 15.25 -7.25 -9.05
N LYS A 103 16.06 -8.32 -9.00
CA LYS A 103 16.85 -8.78 -10.14
C LYS A 103 16.10 -9.65 -11.16
N PHE A 104 14.85 -10.02 -10.87
CA PHE A 104 14.06 -10.83 -11.80
C PHE A 104 13.64 -9.96 -12.98
N LYS A 105 13.73 -10.51 -14.18
CA LYS A 105 13.08 -9.90 -15.34
C LYS A 105 11.58 -9.95 -15.15
N LEU A 106 10.90 -8.82 -15.38
CA LEU A 106 9.47 -8.65 -15.08
C LEU A 106 8.61 -9.72 -15.77
N ASP A 107 8.91 -10.05 -17.03
CA ASP A 107 8.23 -11.07 -17.85
C ASP A 107 8.55 -12.52 -17.44
N LYS A 108 9.54 -12.74 -16.57
CA LYS A 108 9.96 -14.07 -16.10
C LYS A 108 9.42 -14.41 -14.71
N ILE A 109 8.75 -13.49 -14.04
CA ILE A 109 8.13 -13.76 -12.74
C ILE A 109 6.96 -14.74 -12.94
N LYS A 110 7.03 -15.89 -12.27
CA LYS A 110 6.02 -16.95 -12.33
C LYS A 110 5.17 -16.99 -11.06
N PRO A 111 3.95 -17.55 -11.12
CA PRO A 111 3.15 -17.80 -9.93
C PRO A 111 3.90 -18.58 -8.84
N THR A 112 4.71 -19.57 -9.26
CA THR A 112 5.54 -20.38 -8.35
C THR A 112 6.59 -19.58 -7.60
N ASP A 113 7.13 -18.51 -8.19
CA ASP A 113 8.12 -17.65 -7.52
C ASP A 113 7.44 -16.79 -6.43
N ILE A 114 6.20 -16.38 -6.69
CA ILE A 114 5.38 -15.64 -5.72
C ILE A 114 5.01 -16.58 -4.55
N MET A 115 4.69 -17.84 -4.80
CA MET A 115 4.43 -18.84 -3.75
C MET A 115 5.68 -19.06 -2.87
N LYS A 116 6.85 -19.26 -3.48
CA LYS A 116 8.13 -19.40 -2.77
C LYS A 116 8.45 -18.16 -1.92
N PHE A 117 8.12 -16.98 -2.42
CA PHE A 117 8.26 -15.74 -1.64
C PHE A 117 7.40 -15.76 -0.38
N TYR A 118 6.17 -16.29 -0.42
CA TYR A 118 5.33 -16.41 0.78
C TYR A 118 5.88 -17.43 1.75
N ASP A 119 6.37 -18.57 1.28
CA ASP A 119 7.02 -19.58 2.12
C ASP A 119 8.23 -18.98 2.84
N MET A 120 9.03 -18.17 2.13
CA MET A 120 10.12 -17.41 2.74
C MET A 120 9.62 -16.44 3.81
N LEU A 121 8.53 -15.70 3.57
CA LEU A 121 7.98 -14.76 4.55
C LEU A 121 7.38 -15.47 5.77
N GLU A 122 6.83 -16.67 5.62
CA GLU A 122 6.35 -17.49 6.73
C GLU A 122 7.49 -18.06 7.58
N SER A 123 8.62 -18.39 6.94
CA SER A 123 9.81 -18.92 7.62
C SER A 123 10.76 -17.84 8.13
N ASP A 124 10.62 -16.57 7.70
CA ASP A 124 11.52 -15.48 8.05
C ASP A 124 11.42 -15.12 9.55
N THR A 125 12.34 -15.68 10.31
CA THR A 125 12.51 -15.42 11.74
C THR A 125 13.32 -14.14 12.03
N GLN A 126 13.81 -13.45 11.01
CA GLN A 126 14.66 -12.26 11.15
C GLN A 126 13.92 -10.96 11.42
N ILE A 127 12.62 -11.01 11.68
CA ILE A 127 11.79 -9.83 11.89
C ILE A 127 12.03 -9.25 13.29
N LYS A 128 12.82 -8.21 13.30
CA LYS A 128 13.45 -7.59 14.47
C LYS A 128 12.59 -6.54 15.18
N ARG A 129 11.28 -6.64 15.29
CA ARG A 129 10.49 -5.49 15.78
C ARG A 129 9.90 -5.60 17.18
N LEU A 130 9.80 -6.78 17.76
CA LEU A 130 9.29 -6.92 19.12
C LEU A 130 10.47 -7.16 20.05
N LYS A 131 10.63 -6.28 21.03
CA LYS A 131 11.47 -6.51 22.18
C LYS A 131 10.59 -7.12 23.27
N ASN A 132 11.07 -8.16 23.97
CA ASN A 132 10.44 -8.62 25.20
C ASN A 132 10.72 -7.62 26.34
N ASN A 133 10.13 -7.84 27.50
CA ASN A 133 10.34 -6.98 28.69
C ASN A 133 11.81 -6.92 29.15
N LYS A 134 12.69 -7.77 28.61
CA LYS A 134 14.15 -7.79 28.86
C LYS A 134 14.94 -7.07 27.75
N GLY A 135 14.29 -6.46 26.80
CA GLY A 135 14.93 -5.74 25.69
C GLY A 135 15.43 -6.64 24.56
N GLU A 136 15.24 -7.94 24.61
CA GLU A 136 15.66 -8.90 23.59
C GLU A 136 14.68 -8.89 22.41
N ARG A 137 15.22 -8.94 21.19
CA ARG A 137 14.41 -8.97 19.98
C ARG A 137 13.80 -10.36 19.76
N LEU A 138 12.49 -10.44 19.80
CA LEU A 138 11.79 -11.68 19.51
C LEU A 138 11.84 -12.00 18.01
N LYS A 139 12.34 -13.17 17.67
CA LYS A 139 12.25 -13.75 16.32
C LYS A 139 10.86 -14.33 16.14
N LYS A 140 9.97 -13.63 15.46
CA LYS A 140 8.61 -14.10 15.22
C LYS A 140 8.32 -14.08 13.71
N PRO A 141 7.75 -15.13 13.13
CA PRO A 141 7.34 -15.16 11.74
C PRO A 141 6.32 -14.07 11.44
N LEU A 142 6.19 -13.66 10.18
CA LEU A 142 5.20 -12.68 9.78
C LEU A 142 3.78 -13.24 9.97
N SER A 143 2.88 -12.38 10.39
CA SER A 143 1.47 -12.75 10.45
C SER A 143 0.92 -12.96 9.02
N ARG A 144 -0.01 -13.90 8.85
CA ARG A 144 -0.70 -14.11 7.57
C ARG A 144 -1.34 -12.84 7.02
N LYS A 145 -1.80 -11.94 7.91
CA LYS A 145 -2.30 -10.62 7.52
C LYS A 145 -1.21 -9.77 6.85
N THR A 146 0.00 -9.78 7.40
CA THR A 146 1.14 -9.05 6.83
C THR A 146 1.53 -9.63 5.47
N ILE A 147 1.57 -10.97 5.33
CA ILE A 147 1.86 -11.63 4.05
C ILE A 147 0.78 -11.31 3.01
N LEU A 148 -0.49 -11.29 3.41
CA LEU A 148 -1.59 -10.84 2.54
C LEU A 148 -1.41 -9.39 2.04
N GLU A 149 -0.83 -8.51 2.84
CA GLU A 149 -0.51 -7.15 2.40
C GLU A 149 0.61 -7.12 1.35
N HIS A 150 1.63 -7.96 1.49
CA HIS A 150 2.65 -8.14 0.46
C HIS A 150 2.04 -8.67 -0.85
N HIS A 151 1.16 -9.69 -0.76
CA HIS A 151 0.43 -10.20 -1.93
C HIS A 151 -0.36 -9.09 -2.64
N ARG A 152 -1.11 -8.29 -1.88
CA ARG A 152 -1.92 -7.20 -2.44
C ARG A 152 -1.06 -6.18 -3.17
N LEU A 153 0.10 -5.82 -2.61
CA LEU A 153 1.02 -4.88 -3.23
C LEU A 153 1.62 -5.46 -4.51
N ILE A 154 2.16 -6.69 -4.48
CA ILE A 154 2.72 -7.36 -5.66
C ILE A 154 1.65 -7.46 -6.76
N ARG A 155 0.43 -7.91 -6.41
CA ARG A 155 -0.67 -8.02 -7.38
C ARG A 155 -1.04 -6.68 -7.98
N ALA A 156 -1.14 -5.62 -7.19
CA ALA A 156 -1.46 -4.27 -7.67
C ALA A 156 -0.36 -3.72 -8.59
N MET A 157 0.91 -3.93 -8.26
CA MET A 157 2.03 -3.51 -9.09
C MET A 157 2.09 -4.26 -10.41
N LEU A 158 1.98 -5.59 -10.39
CA LEU A 158 1.96 -6.39 -11.61
C LEU A 158 0.73 -6.11 -12.47
N HIS A 159 -0.41 -5.77 -11.86
CA HIS A 159 -1.59 -5.29 -12.60
C HIS A 159 -1.30 -3.95 -13.30
N LYS A 160 -0.57 -3.04 -12.65
CA LYS A 160 -0.13 -1.77 -13.27
C LYS A 160 0.86 -2.03 -14.42
N ALA A 161 1.74 -3.03 -14.27
CA ALA A 161 2.63 -3.46 -15.36
C ALA A 161 1.85 -4.00 -16.59
N VAL A 162 0.77 -4.75 -16.35
CA VAL A 162 -0.15 -5.18 -17.43
C VAL A 162 -0.85 -3.98 -18.07
N TYR A 163 -1.35 -3.04 -17.28
CA TYR A 163 -1.98 -1.83 -17.77
C TYR A 163 -1.03 -0.96 -18.62
N TRP A 164 0.25 -0.92 -18.27
CA TRP A 164 1.30 -0.24 -19.03
C TRP A 164 1.87 -1.10 -20.17
N GLN A 165 1.28 -2.25 -20.46
CA GLN A 165 1.71 -3.18 -21.52
C GLN A 165 3.15 -3.72 -21.35
N LEU A 166 3.71 -3.64 -20.14
CA LEU A 166 5.00 -4.25 -19.79
C LEU A 166 4.88 -5.75 -19.50
N LEU A 167 3.66 -6.22 -19.21
CA LEU A 167 3.30 -7.62 -19.02
C LEU A 167 2.02 -7.95 -19.79
N VAL A 168 1.93 -9.18 -20.28
CA VAL A 168 0.72 -9.70 -20.93
C VAL A 168 -0.33 -10.10 -19.89
N ASN A 169 0.08 -10.76 -18.82
CA ASN A 169 -0.78 -11.29 -17.77
C ASN A 169 -0.16 -11.07 -16.40
N ASN A 170 -0.98 -10.91 -15.39
CA ASN A 170 -0.53 -10.79 -14.01
C ASN A 170 -0.36 -12.17 -13.36
N PRO A 171 0.89 -12.63 -13.09
CA PRO A 171 1.11 -13.94 -12.48
C PRO A 171 0.56 -14.05 -11.05
N ALA A 172 0.41 -12.93 -10.32
CA ALA A 172 -0.14 -12.94 -8.97
C ALA A 172 -1.63 -13.28 -8.91
N GLU A 173 -2.37 -13.18 -10.01
CA GLU A 173 -3.79 -13.57 -10.07
C GLU A 173 -3.99 -15.08 -10.01
N ARG A 174 -2.96 -15.85 -10.36
CA ARG A 174 -2.97 -17.31 -10.30
C ARG A 174 -2.44 -17.88 -8.98
N VAL A 175 -2.20 -17.01 -7.99
CA VAL A 175 -1.72 -17.40 -6.66
C VAL A 175 -2.80 -17.11 -5.63
N GLN A 176 -3.16 -18.14 -4.85
CA GLN A 176 -4.10 -17.94 -3.74
C GLN A 176 -3.41 -17.18 -2.60
N PRO A 177 -3.99 -16.05 -2.15
CA PRO A 177 -3.45 -15.32 -1.02
C PRO A 177 -3.63 -16.11 0.28
N PRO A 178 -2.77 -15.88 1.31
CA PRO A 178 -2.92 -16.49 2.61
C PRO A 178 -4.30 -16.21 3.23
N ARG A 179 -4.98 -17.23 3.73
CA ARG A 179 -6.25 -17.07 4.43
C ARG A 179 -6.01 -16.42 5.80
N VAL A 180 -6.72 -15.34 6.05
CA VAL A 180 -6.65 -14.60 7.31
C VAL A 180 -7.95 -14.76 8.08
N HIS A 181 -7.89 -15.37 9.25
CA HIS A 181 -9.02 -15.40 10.17
C HIS A 181 -9.18 -14.03 10.81
N LYS A 182 -10.38 -13.45 10.72
CA LYS A 182 -10.71 -12.23 11.44
C LYS A 182 -10.98 -12.60 12.90
N PRO A 183 -10.20 -12.09 13.87
CA PRO A 183 -10.52 -12.30 15.28
C PRO A 183 -11.87 -11.64 15.60
N LYS A 184 -12.62 -12.23 16.52
CA LYS A 184 -13.81 -11.57 17.07
C LYS A 184 -13.37 -10.25 17.70
N ARG A 185 -14.04 -9.17 17.34
CA ARG A 185 -13.83 -7.87 17.99
C ARG A 185 -14.36 -7.96 19.42
N ARG A 186 -13.61 -7.42 20.36
CA ARG A 186 -14.05 -7.22 21.74
C ARG A 186 -14.59 -5.79 21.85
N TYR A 187 -15.67 -5.65 22.54
CA TYR A 187 -16.29 -4.38 22.89
C TYR A 187 -16.29 -4.29 24.40
N TYR A 188 -16.23 -3.09 24.94
CA TYR A 188 -16.51 -2.87 26.35
C TYR A 188 -18.01 -3.07 26.58
N ASP A 189 -18.34 -3.79 27.66
CA ASP A 189 -19.69 -3.82 28.19
C ASP A 189 -19.97 -2.57 29.03
N ASP A 190 -21.20 -2.43 29.52
CA ASP A 190 -21.63 -1.24 30.27
C ASP A 190 -20.83 -1.03 31.55
N GLU A 191 -20.49 -2.12 32.27
CA GLU A 191 -19.68 -2.07 33.49
C GLU A 191 -18.24 -1.60 33.19
N GLN A 192 -17.65 -2.12 32.11
CA GLN A 192 -16.32 -1.72 31.66
C GLN A 192 -16.31 -0.26 31.19
N CYS A 193 -17.37 0.19 30.49
CA CYS A 193 -17.51 1.58 30.09
C CYS A 193 -17.63 2.50 31.33
N LYS A 194 -18.46 2.14 32.30
CA LYS A 194 -18.59 2.89 33.56
C LYS A 194 -17.27 2.98 34.30
N PHE A 195 -16.57 1.85 34.47
CA PHE A 195 -15.25 1.81 35.09
C PHE A 195 -14.23 2.69 34.38
N LEU A 196 -14.23 2.68 33.02
CA LEU A 196 -13.37 3.56 32.22
C LEU A 196 -13.66 5.04 32.52
N LEU A 197 -14.93 5.44 32.46
CA LEU A 197 -15.33 6.84 32.73
C LEU A 197 -14.95 7.29 34.14
N GLU A 198 -15.22 6.47 35.17
CA GLU A 198 -14.84 6.78 36.55
C GLU A 198 -13.32 6.96 36.73
N ASN A 199 -12.50 6.16 36.00
CA ASN A 199 -11.05 6.32 36.04
C ASN A 199 -10.57 7.56 35.27
N LEU A 200 -11.26 7.96 34.21
CA LEU A 200 -10.97 9.22 33.50
C LEU A 200 -11.24 10.46 34.36
N GLU A 201 -12.23 10.38 35.26
CA GLU A 201 -12.54 11.45 36.22
C GLU A 201 -11.42 11.68 37.28
N ARG A 202 -10.68 10.60 37.60
CA ARG A 202 -9.56 10.62 38.56
C ARG A 202 -8.25 11.13 37.97
N LEU A 203 -8.21 11.39 36.65
CA LEU A 203 -7.01 11.94 36.02
C LEU A 203 -6.74 13.37 36.55
N ASN A 204 -5.46 13.64 36.83
CA ASN A 204 -5.01 14.96 37.21
C ASN A 204 -5.08 15.95 36.03
N ALA A 205 -5.02 17.26 36.34
CA ALA A 205 -5.11 18.35 35.36
C ALA A 205 -4.09 18.20 34.21
N ASP A 206 -2.87 17.74 34.48
CA ASP A 206 -1.83 17.56 33.45
C ASP A 206 -2.21 16.53 32.37
N ASN A 207 -3.16 15.66 32.69
CA ASN A 207 -3.65 14.61 31.80
C ASN A 207 -4.98 14.93 31.11
N ILE A 208 -5.51 16.15 31.29
CA ILE A 208 -6.79 16.58 30.71
C ILE A 208 -6.87 16.35 29.19
N LYS A 209 -5.78 16.53 28.46
CA LYS A 209 -5.70 16.26 27.00
C LYS A 209 -6.06 14.82 26.65
N TYR A 210 -5.67 13.84 27.47
CA TYR A 210 -6.01 12.43 27.24
C TYR A 210 -7.47 12.14 27.62
N LYS A 211 -7.97 12.73 28.70
CA LYS A 211 -9.38 12.66 29.10
C LYS A 211 -10.27 13.15 27.98
N VAL A 212 -10.01 14.35 27.48
CA VAL A 212 -10.75 14.99 26.37
C VAL A 212 -10.70 14.11 25.11
N ALA A 213 -9.53 13.64 24.70
CA ALA A 213 -9.38 12.81 23.51
C ALA A 213 -10.21 11.50 23.59
N ILE A 214 -10.21 10.84 24.74
CA ILE A 214 -10.96 9.61 24.97
C ILE A 214 -12.47 9.89 25.00
N ILE A 215 -12.91 10.92 25.74
CA ILE A 215 -14.32 11.29 25.86
C ILE A 215 -14.90 11.68 24.49
N ILE A 216 -14.21 12.55 23.72
CA ILE A 216 -14.64 12.88 22.36
C ILE A 216 -14.77 11.63 21.52
N THR A 217 -13.78 10.73 21.56
CA THR A 217 -13.80 9.49 20.76
C THR A 217 -15.00 8.60 21.12
N ILE A 218 -15.33 8.46 22.41
CA ILE A 218 -16.46 7.66 22.87
C ILE A 218 -17.78 8.25 22.37
N PHE A 219 -17.99 9.55 22.53
CA PHE A 219 -19.28 10.17 22.26
C PHE A 219 -19.50 10.55 20.80
N THR A 220 -18.44 10.69 20.00
CA THR A 220 -18.56 11.09 18.59
C THR A 220 -18.22 9.98 17.61
N GLY A 221 -17.51 8.93 18.04
CA GLY A 221 -17.03 7.86 17.17
C GLY A 221 -15.99 8.34 16.14
N VAL A 222 -15.29 9.45 16.39
CA VAL A 222 -14.26 9.98 15.49
C VAL A 222 -13.11 9.01 15.29
N ARG A 223 -12.55 8.98 14.08
CA ARG A 223 -11.31 8.26 13.82
C ARG A 223 -10.13 9.03 14.40
N LEU A 224 -9.04 8.31 14.74
CA LEU A 224 -7.83 8.93 15.30
C LEU A 224 -7.32 10.13 14.46
N GLY A 225 -7.31 10.00 13.13
CA GLY A 225 -6.86 11.11 12.27
C GLY A 225 -7.82 12.30 12.29
N GLU A 226 -9.11 12.08 12.41
CA GLU A 226 -10.14 13.12 12.54
C GLU A 226 -9.97 13.83 13.89
N LEU A 227 -9.81 13.07 14.99
CA LEU A 227 -9.55 13.61 16.31
C LEU A 227 -8.30 14.51 16.33
N MET A 228 -7.20 14.06 15.69
CA MET A 228 -5.95 14.85 15.61
C MET A 228 -6.05 16.05 14.67
N GLY A 229 -7.09 16.13 13.86
CA GLY A 229 -7.38 17.23 12.95
C GLY A 229 -8.36 18.26 13.50
N LEU A 230 -8.97 18.02 14.67
CA LEU A 230 -9.92 18.94 15.26
C LEU A 230 -9.23 20.24 15.71
N GLU A 231 -9.86 21.35 15.40
CA GLU A 231 -9.49 22.69 15.80
C GLU A 231 -10.62 23.34 16.61
N TRP A 232 -10.34 24.41 17.33
CA TRP A 232 -11.35 25.11 18.15
C TRP A 232 -12.51 25.64 17.30
N ASP A 233 -12.26 26.03 16.06
CA ASP A 233 -13.26 26.52 15.11
C ASP A 233 -14.20 25.43 14.59
N ASP A 234 -13.85 24.15 14.77
CA ASP A 234 -14.72 23.02 14.44
C ASP A 234 -15.77 22.72 15.55
N ILE A 235 -15.72 23.46 16.68
CA ILE A 235 -16.56 23.22 17.85
C ILE A 235 -17.53 24.38 18.07
N ASP A 236 -18.81 24.12 17.84
CA ASP A 236 -19.89 25.06 18.23
C ASP A 236 -20.30 24.81 19.69
N PHE A 237 -19.69 25.54 20.59
CA PHE A 237 -19.97 25.46 22.03
C PHE A 237 -21.42 25.86 22.40
N ARG A 238 -22.06 26.71 21.58
CA ARG A 238 -23.41 27.19 21.85
C ARG A 238 -24.46 26.12 21.54
N ASN A 239 -24.28 25.43 20.42
CA ASN A 239 -25.23 24.41 19.97
C ASN A 239 -24.76 22.98 20.35
N GLY A 240 -23.57 22.82 20.90
CA GLY A 240 -23.00 21.52 21.28
C GLY A 240 -22.73 20.62 20.08
N ILE A 241 -22.12 21.16 19.03
CA ILE A 241 -21.85 20.43 17.79
C ILE A 241 -20.35 20.42 17.52
N ILE A 242 -19.83 19.26 17.10
CA ILE A 242 -18.46 19.12 16.55
C ILE A 242 -18.57 18.81 15.07
N SER A 243 -17.99 19.67 14.23
CA SER A 243 -17.89 19.47 12.77
C SER A 243 -16.63 18.72 12.41
N ILE A 244 -16.79 17.50 11.86
CA ILE A 244 -15.69 16.63 11.47
C ILE A 244 -15.51 16.73 9.97
N ASN A 245 -14.56 17.56 9.52
CA ASN A 245 -14.38 17.91 8.11
C ASN A 245 -12.95 17.65 7.61
N LYS A 246 -12.00 17.27 8.47
CA LYS A 246 -10.58 17.07 8.14
C LYS A 246 -9.96 15.97 8.97
N ALA A 247 -8.77 15.52 8.55
CA ALA A 247 -8.00 14.54 9.31
C ALA A 247 -6.51 14.87 9.23
N SER A 248 -5.82 14.92 10.37
CA SER A 248 -4.38 15.10 10.45
C SER A 248 -3.65 13.78 10.59
N GLN A 249 -2.50 13.70 9.95
CA GLN A 249 -1.63 12.52 9.94
C GLN A 249 -0.17 12.98 10.08
N TYR A 250 0.66 12.08 10.60
CA TYR A 250 2.09 12.31 10.72
C TYR A 250 2.87 11.33 9.83
N LEU A 251 3.84 11.86 9.10
CA LEU A 251 4.88 11.08 8.42
C LEU A 251 6.25 11.63 8.81
N SER A 252 7.21 10.75 9.03
CA SER A 252 8.56 11.12 9.49
C SER A 252 9.32 12.03 8.52
N ASP A 253 9.01 11.95 7.22
CA ASP A 253 9.62 12.73 6.14
C ASP A 253 8.87 14.02 5.80
N LYS A 254 7.61 14.16 6.24
CA LYS A 254 6.74 15.32 5.94
C LYS A 254 6.23 16.06 7.17
N GLY A 255 6.42 15.49 8.36
CA GLY A 255 5.84 16.02 9.58
C GLY A 255 4.33 15.80 9.66
N VAL A 256 3.63 16.69 10.37
CA VAL A 256 2.16 16.71 10.45
C VAL A 256 1.60 17.35 9.19
N PHE A 257 0.60 16.70 8.61
CA PHE A 257 -0.15 17.25 7.48
C PHE A 257 -1.64 16.92 7.61
N THR A 258 -2.46 17.88 7.23
CA THR A 258 -3.92 17.74 7.22
C THR A 258 -4.38 17.42 5.81
N LYS A 259 -5.42 16.63 5.69
CA LYS A 259 -6.07 16.31 4.42
C LYS A 259 -7.57 16.31 4.58
N ASP A 260 -8.25 16.59 3.51
CA ASP A 260 -9.69 16.45 3.41
C ASP A 260 -10.13 14.99 3.64
N PRO A 261 -11.37 14.78 4.07
CA PRO A 261 -11.93 13.44 4.20
C PRO A 261 -11.82 12.67 2.87
N LYS A 262 -11.68 11.33 2.97
CA LYS A 262 -11.53 10.44 1.80
C LYS A 262 -12.68 10.51 0.79
N THR A 263 -13.85 10.94 1.23
CA THR A 263 -15.07 11.11 0.43
C THR A 263 -15.81 12.35 0.94
N GLU A 264 -16.52 13.06 0.08
CA GLU A 264 -17.38 14.21 0.44
C GLU A 264 -18.38 13.84 1.54
N SER A 265 -18.87 12.61 1.55
CA SER A 265 -19.78 12.07 2.58
C SER A 265 -19.14 11.80 3.94
N SER A 266 -17.84 12.04 4.10
CA SER A 266 -17.14 11.81 5.39
C SER A 266 -17.17 13.05 6.30
N GLY A 267 -17.50 14.23 5.77
CA GLY A 267 -17.80 15.41 6.56
C GLY A 267 -19.14 15.20 7.28
N ARG A 268 -19.15 15.45 8.58
CA ARG A 268 -20.35 15.27 9.41
C ARG A 268 -20.31 16.16 10.64
N ASP A 269 -21.49 16.60 11.07
CA ASP A 269 -21.71 17.25 12.33
C ASP A 269 -22.20 16.24 13.38
N VAL A 270 -21.64 16.27 14.57
CA VAL A 270 -21.98 15.37 15.67
C VAL A 270 -22.38 16.19 16.88
N ALA A 271 -23.60 16.01 17.35
CA ALA A 271 -24.05 16.59 18.60
C ALA A 271 -23.38 15.91 19.78
N ILE A 272 -22.93 16.71 20.76
CA ILE A 272 -22.26 16.24 21.97
C ILE A 272 -23.07 16.64 23.22
N PRO A 273 -23.05 15.80 24.28
CA PRO A 273 -23.70 16.11 25.55
C PRO A 273 -23.07 17.34 26.24
N THR A 274 -23.87 18.01 27.06
CA THR A 274 -23.47 19.24 27.81
C THR A 274 -22.20 19.02 28.64
N PHE A 275 -22.04 17.90 29.30
CA PHE A 275 -20.82 17.61 30.09
C PHE A 275 -19.55 17.54 29.23
N VAL A 276 -19.67 17.13 27.97
CA VAL A 276 -18.53 17.15 27.03
C VAL A 276 -18.18 18.59 26.64
N ILE A 277 -19.18 19.46 26.49
CA ILE A 277 -18.99 20.87 26.25
C ILE A 277 -18.21 21.50 27.43
N SER A 278 -18.67 21.27 28.66
CA SER A 278 -17.99 21.79 29.88
C SER A 278 -16.55 21.28 29.99
N LEU A 279 -16.29 20.01 29.65
CA LEU A 279 -14.94 19.42 29.60
C LEU A 279 -14.07 20.09 28.52
N LEU A 280 -14.63 20.44 27.40
CA LEU A 280 -13.92 21.15 26.30
C LEU A 280 -13.61 22.61 26.69
N GLU A 281 -14.50 23.26 27.40
CA GLU A 281 -14.25 24.61 27.95
C GLU A 281 -13.10 24.60 28.97
N GLU A 282 -13.11 23.64 29.90
CA GLU A 282 -12.01 23.41 30.84
C GLU A 282 -10.68 23.16 30.10
N TYR A 283 -10.70 22.32 29.09
CA TYR A 283 -9.52 22.01 28.26
C TYR A 283 -9.03 23.25 27.49
N LYS A 284 -9.92 24.10 27.01
CA LYS A 284 -9.57 25.34 26.31
C LYS A 284 -8.84 26.32 27.22
N LEU A 285 -9.27 26.43 28.49
CA LEU A 285 -8.58 27.25 29.48
C LEU A 285 -7.19 26.69 29.80
N TRP A 286 -7.10 25.39 30.09
CA TRP A 286 -5.84 24.70 30.31
C TRP A 286 -4.88 24.86 29.13
N TYR A 287 -5.38 24.72 27.91
CA TYR A 287 -4.56 24.88 26.69
C TYR A 287 -4.02 26.31 26.56
N ALA A 288 -4.84 27.33 26.86
CA ALA A 288 -4.43 28.72 26.84
C ALA A 288 -3.32 29.00 27.86
N GLU A 289 -3.44 28.45 29.07
CA GLU A 289 -2.40 28.54 30.11
C GLU A 289 -1.09 27.87 29.65
N GLN A 290 -1.15 26.62 29.11
CA GLN A 290 0.04 25.95 28.62
C GLN A 290 0.70 26.70 27.47
N LYS A 291 -0.09 27.27 26.56
CA LYS A 291 0.43 28.09 25.46
C LYS A 291 1.11 29.34 25.94
N SER A 292 0.63 29.95 27.03
CA SER A 292 1.27 31.14 27.66
C SER A 292 2.59 30.79 28.33
N LEU A 293 2.72 29.56 28.87
CA LEU A 293 3.92 29.13 29.60
C LEU A 293 5.05 28.67 28.68
N TYR A 294 4.71 28.04 27.56
CA TYR A 294 5.68 27.38 26.69
C TYR A 294 5.78 27.96 25.27
N GLY A 295 4.99 28.96 24.92
CA GLY A 295 5.02 29.64 23.62
C GLY A 295 4.25 28.95 22.56
#